data_eaeb26a7d71aec395c119e81f6b95c89
#
_entry.id   eaeb26a7d71aec395c119e81f6b95c89
#
_cell.length_a   1.000
_cell.length_b   1.000
_cell.length_c   1.000
_cell.angle_alpha   90.00
_cell.angle_beta   90.00
_cell.angle_gamma   90.00
#
_symmetry.space_group_name_H-M   'P 1'
#
loop_
_entity.id
_entity.type
_entity.pdbx_description
1 polymer ?
#
loop_
_entity_poly.entity_id
_entity_poly.type
_entity_poly.pdbx_seq_one_letter_code
_entity_poly.pdbx_strand_id
1 'polypeptide(L)'
;MKSYTFKSLKIDQSSSCKVKFTKESIKKFISISKDYSKIHFDKKYAVKRGFKDKITHGMLLGVFYSRFIGVYLPGKHSLCISWDEIKFNKPIYLNNVISIKGKIVHLNYPYKVATIKI
;
A
#
# COMPACT_ATOMS: atom_id res chain seq x y z
N MET A 1 -12.75 12.14 -3.01
CA MET A 1 -12.29 11.66 -1.70
C MET A 1 -13.48 11.23 -0.89
N LYS A 2 -13.45 10.01 -0.37
CA LYS A 2 -14.51 9.51 0.50
C LYS A 2 -14.46 10.19 1.87
N SER A 3 -15.60 10.30 2.53
CA SER A 3 -15.70 10.99 3.80
C SER A 3 -16.72 10.27 4.70
N TYR A 4 -16.23 9.27 5.40
CA TYR A 4 -17.03 8.53 6.36
C TYR A 4 -16.74 9.03 7.77
N THR A 5 -17.80 9.17 8.58
CA THR A 5 -17.67 9.27 10.05
C THR A 5 -17.55 7.87 10.63
N PHE A 6 -16.96 7.72 11.81
CA PHE A 6 -16.87 6.38 12.43
C PHE A 6 -18.25 5.72 12.59
N LYS A 7 -19.27 6.48 12.93
CA LYS A 7 -20.66 5.99 13.09
C LYS A 7 -21.27 5.44 11.80
N SER A 8 -20.79 5.89 10.63
CA SER A 8 -21.28 5.43 9.33
C SER A 8 -20.54 4.22 8.79
N LEU A 9 -19.44 3.80 9.44
CA LEU A 9 -18.68 2.63 9.03
C LEU A 9 -19.41 1.34 9.40
N LYS A 10 -19.29 0.33 8.54
CA LYS A 10 -19.93 -0.98 8.73
C LYS A 10 -18.92 -2.10 8.48
N ILE A 11 -19.07 -3.20 9.22
CA ILE A 11 -18.36 -4.45 8.92
C ILE A 11 -18.65 -4.87 7.48
N ASP A 12 -17.67 -5.42 6.79
CA ASP A 12 -17.69 -5.81 5.37
C ASP A 12 -17.79 -4.64 4.37
N GLN A 13 -17.88 -3.41 4.83
CA GLN A 13 -17.75 -2.25 3.96
C GLN A 13 -16.38 -2.28 3.27
N SER A 14 -16.36 -2.15 1.95
CA SER A 14 -15.15 -2.30 1.15
C SER A 14 -14.98 -1.15 0.16
N SER A 15 -13.75 -1.00 -0.31
CA SER A 15 -13.39 -0.08 -1.38
C SER A 15 -12.22 -0.65 -2.18
N SER A 16 -11.98 -0.10 -3.36
CA SER A 16 -10.83 -0.48 -4.16
C SER A 16 -10.31 0.69 -4.97
N CYS A 17 -9.03 0.63 -5.31
CA CYS A 17 -8.41 1.54 -6.27
C CYS A 17 -7.30 0.83 -7.04
N LYS A 18 -6.87 1.43 -8.14
CA LYS A 18 -5.71 0.95 -8.90
C LYS A 18 -4.56 1.93 -8.77
N VAL A 19 -3.36 1.42 -8.66
CA VAL A 19 -2.11 2.19 -8.63
C VAL A 19 -1.14 1.63 -9.65
N LYS A 20 -0.34 2.49 -10.25
CA LYS A 20 0.71 2.11 -11.19
C LYS A 20 2.07 2.44 -10.61
N PHE A 21 3.00 1.49 -10.67
CA PHE A 21 4.39 1.66 -10.25
C PHE A 21 5.18 2.35 -11.36
N THR A 22 5.04 3.65 -11.48
CA THR A 22 5.72 4.44 -12.52
C THR A 22 7.17 4.73 -12.15
N LYS A 23 7.99 5.01 -13.17
CA LYS A 23 9.37 5.47 -12.96
C LYS A 23 9.44 6.71 -12.06
N GLU A 24 8.48 7.63 -12.19
CA GLU A 24 8.39 8.83 -11.37
C GLU A 24 8.13 8.50 -9.90
N SER A 25 7.13 7.64 -9.61
CA SER A 25 6.82 7.25 -8.23
C SER A 25 7.97 6.52 -7.56
N ILE A 26 8.66 5.64 -8.29
CA ILE A 26 9.85 4.94 -7.80
C ILE A 26 10.98 5.93 -7.47
N LYS A 27 11.26 6.89 -8.34
CA LYS A 27 12.27 7.93 -8.10
C LYS A 27 11.95 8.77 -6.86
N LYS A 28 10.69 9.19 -6.69
CA LYS A 28 10.25 9.94 -5.51
C LYS A 28 10.40 9.10 -4.23
N PHE A 29 10.05 7.82 -4.27
CA PHE A 29 10.26 6.91 -3.14
C PHE A 29 11.73 6.78 -2.78
N ILE A 30 12.61 6.56 -3.75
CA ILE A 30 14.07 6.47 -3.53
C ILE A 30 14.62 7.78 -2.95
N SER A 31 14.16 8.92 -3.44
CA SER A 31 14.56 10.23 -2.94
C SER A 31 14.29 10.40 -1.44
N ILE A 32 13.18 9.83 -0.96
CA ILE A 32 12.78 9.90 0.45
C ILE A 32 13.44 8.79 1.27
N SER A 33 13.32 7.53 0.81
CA SER A 33 13.75 6.35 1.56
C SER A 33 15.27 6.18 1.63
N LYS A 34 15.98 6.64 0.60
CA LYS A 34 17.42 6.38 0.40
C LYS A 34 17.75 4.88 0.39
N ASP A 35 16.78 4.03 0.06
CA ASP A 35 16.99 2.59 -0.07
C ASP A 35 17.64 2.27 -1.42
N TYR A 36 18.95 2.03 -1.38
CA TYR A 36 19.78 1.69 -2.52
C TYR A 36 20.13 0.19 -2.59
N SER A 37 19.28 -0.68 -2.05
CA SER A 37 19.48 -2.13 -2.09
C SER A 37 19.61 -2.62 -3.53
N LYS A 38 20.63 -3.44 -3.80
CA LYS A 38 20.99 -3.88 -5.16
C LYS A 38 19.84 -4.52 -5.93
N ILE A 39 18.94 -5.20 -5.24
CA ILE A 39 17.79 -5.88 -5.86
C ILE A 39 16.89 -4.93 -6.66
N HIS A 40 16.91 -3.65 -6.33
CA HIS A 40 16.10 -2.61 -6.97
C HIS A 40 16.82 -1.89 -8.10
N PHE A 41 18.15 -2.03 -8.21
CA PHE A 41 18.97 -1.24 -9.13
C PHE A 41 19.78 -2.08 -10.11
N ASP A 42 20.15 -3.31 -9.74
CA ASP A 42 21.03 -4.17 -10.52
C ASP A 42 20.26 -5.37 -11.07
N LYS A 43 19.97 -5.34 -12.37
CA LYS A 43 19.27 -6.42 -13.05
C LYS A 43 19.99 -7.75 -12.97
N LYS A 44 21.32 -7.75 -13.15
CA LYS A 44 22.13 -8.99 -13.08
C LYS A 44 22.05 -9.61 -11.69
N TYR A 45 22.10 -8.78 -10.66
CA TYR A 45 21.92 -9.22 -9.28
C TYR A 45 20.53 -9.80 -9.05
N ALA A 46 19.48 -9.10 -9.51
CA ALA A 46 18.10 -9.55 -9.35
C ALA A 46 17.84 -10.89 -10.06
N VAL A 47 18.36 -11.04 -11.28
CA VAL A 47 18.25 -12.30 -12.04
C VAL A 47 18.95 -13.46 -11.33
N LYS A 48 20.14 -13.25 -10.76
CA LYS A 48 20.82 -14.26 -9.93
C LYS A 48 20.01 -14.67 -8.69
N ARG A 49 19.12 -13.82 -8.22
CA ARG A 49 18.21 -14.09 -7.09
C ARG A 49 16.88 -14.70 -7.51
N GLY A 50 16.70 -15.02 -8.80
CA GLY A 50 15.50 -15.69 -9.31
C GLY A 50 14.40 -14.77 -9.82
N PHE A 51 14.65 -13.47 -9.91
CA PHE A 51 13.70 -12.50 -10.48
C PHE A 51 13.94 -12.28 -11.98
N LYS A 52 12.89 -11.94 -12.72
CA LYS A 52 13.05 -11.68 -14.17
C LYS A 52 13.72 -10.34 -14.50
N ASP A 53 13.68 -9.39 -13.56
CA ASP A 53 14.25 -8.05 -13.68
C ASP A 53 14.43 -7.46 -12.27
N LYS A 54 14.94 -6.23 -12.20
CA LYS A 54 14.90 -5.44 -10.97
C LYS A 54 13.45 -5.38 -10.44
N ILE A 55 13.28 -5.61 -9.15
CA ILE A 55 11.99 -5.46 -8.49
C ILE A 55 11.84 -4.05 -7.91
N THR A 56 10.63 -3.55 -7.83
CA THR A 56 10.35 -2.28 -7.16
C THR A 56 10.40 -2.44 -5.64
N HIS A 57 10.57 -1.34 -4.93
CA HIS A 57 10.54 -1.34 -3.47
C HIS A 57 9.15 -1.74 -2.96
N GLY A 58 9.07 -2.78 -2.14
CA GLY A 58 7.80 -3.24 -1.56
C GLY A 58 7.10 -2.16 -0.75
N MET A 59 7.85 -1.36 0.02
CA MET A 59 7.29 -0.27 0.82
C MET A 59 6.70 0.88 0.01
N LEU A 60 6.97 0.98 -1.30
CA LEU A 60 6.23 1.91 -2.16
C LEU A 60 4.74 1.51 -2.23
N LEU A 61 4.43 0.21 -2.16
CA LEU A 61 3.05 -0.25 -1.99
C LEU A 61 2.44 0.27 -0.69
N GLY A 62 3.23 0.30 0.38
CA GLY A 62 2.81 0.91 1.66
C GLY A 62 2.42 2.38 1.54
N VAL A 63 3.15 3.16 0.74
CA VAL A 63 2.78 4.56 0.44
C VAL A 63 1.40 4.62 -0.22
N PHE A 64 1.11 3.72 -1.15
CA PHE A 64 -0.21 3.64 -1.77
C PHE A 64 -1.31 3.17 -0.81
N TYR A 65 -0.98 2.36 0.19
CA TYR A 65 -1.93 2.02 1.26
C TYR A 65 -2.27 3.23 2.12
N SER A 66 -1.29 4.10 2.40
CA SER A 66 -1.57 5.38 3.08
C SER A 66 -2.59 6.21 2.29
N ARG A 67 -2.41 6.32 0.97
CA ARG A 67 -3.39 6.97 0.09
C ARG A 67 -4.76 6.25 0.15
N PHE A 68 -4.78 4.92 0.13
CA PHE A 68 -6.02 4.15 0.20
C PHE A 68 -6.81 4.49 1.45
N ILE A 69 -6.15 4.48 2.61
CA ILE A 69 -6.77 4.79 3.90
C ILE A 69 -7.28 6.24 3.93
N GLY A 70 -6.49 7.19 3.52
CA GLY A 70 -6.84 8.61 3.61
C GLY A 70 -7.84 9.11 2.56
N VAL A 71 -8.00 8.38 1.45
CA VAL A 71 -8.81 8.85 0.31
C VAL A 71 -10.04 7.96 0.06
N TYR A 72 -9.93 6.66 0.27
CA TYR A 72 -10.95 5.69 -0.16
C TYR A 72 -11.73 5.06 1.02
N LEU A 73 -11.02 4.48 2.00
CA LEU A 73 -11.64 3.81 3.13
C LEU A 73 -10.72 3.81 4.35
N PRO A 74 -11.08 4.44 5.47
CA PRO A 74 -12.29 5.20 5.79
C PRO A 74 -12.36 6.59 5.13
N GLY A 75 -11.27 7.12 4.59
CA GLY A 75 -11.22 8.40 3.90
C GLY A 75 -10.67 9.55 4.77
N LYS A 76 -10.97 10.78 4.39
CA LYS A 76 -10.27 12.00 4.84
C LYS A 76 -10.24 12.27 6.35
N HIS A 77 -11.09 11.66 7.13
CA HIS A 77 -11.16 11.86 8.59
C HIS A 77 -10.42 10.76 9.36
N SER A 78 -9.66 9.90 8.69
CA SER A 78 -8.95 8.80 9.31
C SER A 78 -7.49 9.11 9.57
N LEU A 79 -6.95 8.47 10.60
CA LEU A 79 -5.54 8.42 10.91
C LEU A 79 -5.11 6.95 10.97
N CYS A 80 -4.10 6.57 10.22
CA CYS A 80 -3.52 5.24 10.35
C CYS A 80 -2.66 5.20 11.63
N ILE A 81 -3.02 4.33 12.57
CA ILE A 81 -2.35 4.23 13.88
C ILE A 81 -1.46 3.00 14.01
N SER A 82 -1.68 1.97 13.22
CA SER A 82 -0.85 0.76 13.24
C SER A 82 -0.98 -0.04 11.94
N TRP A 83 0.00 -0.87 11.71
CA TRP A 83 0.02 -1.90 10.69
C TRP A 83 0.40 -3.19 11.38
N ASP A 84 -0.56 -4.10 11.55
CA ASP A 84 -0.34 -5.31 12.33
C ASP A 84 0.50 -6.33 11.55
N GLU A 85 0.30 -6.41 10.23
CA GLU A 85 1.03 -7.31 9.37
C GLU A 85 1.10 -6.80 7.93
N ILE A 86 2.29 -6.84 7.33
CA ILE A 86 2.49 -6.60 5.91
C ILE A 86 3.31 -7.74 5.34
N LYS A 87 2.80 -8.41 4.30
CA LYS A 87 3.52 -9.45 3.57
C LYS A 87 3.65 -9.09 2.10
N PHE A 88 4.85 -9.25 1.57
CA PHE A 88 5.14 -9.07 0.16
C PHE A 88 5.30 -10.44 -0.49
N ASN A 89 4.20 -10.99 -1.01
CA ASN A 89 4.16 -12.37 -1.51
C ASN A 89 4.67 -12.50 -2.96
N LYS A 90 4.64 -11.42 -3.73
CA LYS A 90 5.04 -11.39 -5.14
C LYS A 90 5.84 -10.13 -5.45
N PRO A 91 6.85 -10.22 -6.34
CA PRO A 91 7.56 -9.03 -6.79
C PRO A 91 6.66 -8.13 -7.63
N ILE A 92 6.92 -6.83 -7.55
CA ILE A 92 6.28 -5.83 -8.40
C ILE A 92 7.37 -5.24 -9.30
N TYR A 93 7.06 -5.11 -10.58
CA TYR A 93 7.97 -4.57 -11.58
C TYR A 93 7.51 -3.19 -12.07
N LEU A 94 8.44 -2.46 -12.67
CA LEU A 94 8.16 -1.16 -13.29
C LEU A 94 6.93 -1.25 -14.22
N ASN A 95 6.06 -0.27 -14.14
CA ASN A 95 4.81 -0.14 -14.90
C ASN A 95 3.73 -1.18 -14.56
N ASN A 96 3.94 -2.06 -13.58
CA ASN A 96 2.84 -2.89 -13.10
C ASN A 96 1.70 -2.03 -12.54
N VAL A 97 0.47 -2.48 -12.80
CA VAL A 97 -0.75 -1.92 -12.21
C VAL A 97 -1.26 -2.87 -11.14
N ILE A 98 -1.41 -2.35 -9.93
CA ILE A 98 -1.85 -3.12 -8.76
C ILE A 98 -3.25 -2.66 -8.36
N SER A 99 -4.14 -3.61 -8.14
CA SER A 99 -5.45 -3.35 -7.55
C SER A 99 -5.35 -3.47 -6.03
N ILE A 100 -5.60 -2.38 -5.34
CA ILE A 100 -5.69 -2.34 -3.88
C ILE A 100 -7.15 -2.48 -3.51
N LYS A 101 -7.46 -3.47 -2.68
CA LYS A 101 -8.81 -3.71 -2.16
C LYS A 101 -8.74 -3.78 -0.65
N GLY A 102 -9.63 -3.05 0.02
CA GLY A 102 -9.70 -3.06 1.48
C GLY A 102 -11.11 -3.28 1.97
N LYS A 103 -11.24 -3.97 3.10
CA LYS A 103 -12.51 -4.27 3.74
C LYS A 103 -12.42 -4.09 5.25
N ILE A 104 -13.42 -3.44 5.85
CA ILE A 104 -13.54 -3.32 7.30
C ILE A 104 -13.87 -4.70 7.89
N VAL A 105 -13.00 -5.18 8.77
CA VAL A 105 -13.15 -6.49 9.41
C VAL A 105 -13.46 -6.40 10.90
N HIS A 106 -13.18 -5.26 11.53
CA HIS A 106 -13.46 -5.01 12.94
C HIS A 106 -13.72 -3.53 13.21
N LEU A 107 -14.64 -3.24 14.13
CA LEU A 107 -14.93 -1.90 14.62
C LEU A 107 -14.86 -1.90 16.15
N ASN A 108 -13.93 -1.11 16.70
CA ASN A 108 -13.82 -0.87 18.13
C ASN A 108 -14.52 0.45 18.46
N TYR A 109 -15.72 0.38 19.03
CA TYR A 109 -16.56 1.55 19.28
C TYR A 109 -16.01 2.48 20.38
N PRO A 110 -15.52 1.96 21.52
CA PRO A 110 -14.96 2.82 22.58
C PRO A 110 -13.82 3.70 22.10
N TYR A 111 -12.89 3.14 21.28
CA TYR A 111 -11.72 3.87 20.79
C TYR A 111 -11.94 4.45 19.37
N LYS A 112 -13.06 4.20 18.74
CA LYS A 112 -13.35 4.60 17.36
C LYS A 112 -12.26 4.14 16.38
N VAL A 113 -11.84 2.90 16.51
CA VAL A 113 -10.81 2.27 15.66
C VAL A 113 -11.46 1.26 14.72
N ALA A 114 -11.18 1.39 13.43
CA ALA A 114 -11.54 0.42 12.42
C ALA A 114 -10.31 -0.39 12.01
N THR A 115 -10.45 -1.72 11.95
CA THR A 115 -9.44 -2.60 11.36
C THR A 115 -9.83 -2.90 9.92
N ILE A 116 -8.89 -2.67 9.01
CA ILE A 116 -9.10 -2.86 7.58
C ILE A 116 -8.11 -3.91 7.09
N LYS A 117 -8.62 -4.95 6.46
CA LYS A 117 -7.83 -5.92 5.73
C LYS A 117 -7.66 -5.43 4.30
N ILE A 118 -6.43 -5.28 3.87
CA ILE A 118 -6.08 -4.80 2.53
C ILE A 118 -5.34 -5.90 1.77
#